data_35db6fb08058aeec13b17bed487a3a66
#
_entry.id   35db6fb08058aeec13b17bed487a3a66
#
_cell.length_a   1.000
_cell.length_b   1.000
_cell.length_c   1.000
_cell.angle_alpha   90.00
_cell.angle_beta   90.00
_cell.angle_gamma   90.00
#
_symmetry.space_group_name_H-M   'P 1'
#
loop_
_entity.id
_entity.type
_entity.pdbx_description
1 polymer ?
#
loop_
_entity_poly.entity_id
_entity_poly.type
_entity_poly.pdbx_seq_one_letter_code
_entity_poly.pdbx_strand_id
1 'polypeptide(L)'
;MARAGRLDEYKAKRDFEATPEPAGVVASEDHGRFVIQQHSATRLHWDLRLEHEGVLVSWALPRGVPWTPKENHLAVHTEDHPMEYLDFHGEIPEGSYGAGSMFVWDTGTYDIEEWEDRKAVVVLHGERARGKYALFATRGKDWMIHRMDPPEDASRTPVPHDLVPMAATKGDLPTTDDWAFEPKWSGLRTLLVNEPGLVTLSDAQGNDVTSAFPDVRRIGRTLGSEEVILDGVITTASGAESVQRRLGAKSDSTVRKIAKDQPAVFVAFDLLWHEGHSCCEESWTERRARLDDLELNGDHWRAPNAHVGDGADLADAGRAQGVEVLVAKRVTSTYEPSSTSVDWLTITL
;
A
#
# COMPACT_ATOMS: atom_id res chain seq x y z
N MET A 1 -5.73 37.45 -21.57
CA MET A 1 -4.25 37.55 -21.38
C MET A 1 -3.70 36.61 -20.27
N ALA A 2 -4.52 35.88 -19.52
CA ALA A 2 -4.06 35.06 -18.42
C ALA A 2 -3.51 33.64 -18.76
N ARG A 3 -3.68 33.16 -20.00
CA ARG A 3 -3.23 31.82 -20.42
C ARG A 3 -1.76 31.70 -20.78
N ALA A 4 -1.09 32.81 -21.20
CA ALA A 4 0.33 32.80 -21.53
C ALA A 4 1.15 32.74 -20.23
N GLY A 5 2.07 31.78 -20.11
CA GLY A 5 2.97 31.61 -18.95
C GLY A 5 2.54 30.57 -17.91
N ARG A 6 1.37 29.96 -18.06
CA ARG A 6 0.91 28.93 -17.08
C ARG A 6 1.82 27.69 -16.98
N LEU A 7 2.52 27.35 -18.07
CA LEU A 7 3.48 26.24 -18.11
C LEU A 7 4.94 26.66 -17.88
N ASP A 8 5.22 27.91 -17.53
CA ASP A 8 6.61 28.40 -17.40
C ASP A 8 7.33 27.74 -16.23
N GLU A 9 6.67 27.57 -15.06
CA GLU A 9 7.25 26.87 -13.90
C GLU A 9 7.50 25.39 -14.23
N TYR A 10 6.58 24.74 -14.94
CA TYR A 10 6.72 23.36 -15.41
C TYR A 10 7.94 23.20 -16.32
N LYS A 11 8.07 24.07 -17.32
CA LYS A 11 9.17 24.04 -18.30
C LYS A 11 10.52 24.36 -17.68
N ALA A 12 10.55 25.26 -16.70
CA ALA A 12 11.78 25.66 -16.01
C ALA A 12 12.40 24.55 -15.14
N LYS A 13 11.60 23.54 -14.74
CA LYS A 13 12.03 22.45 -13.88
C LYS A 13 12.48 21.20 -14.64
N ARG A 14 12.36 21.18 -15.97
CA ARG A 14 12.53 19.97 -16.79
C ARG A 14 13.55 20.16 -17.90
N ASP A 15 14.31 19.10 -18.14
CA ASP A 15 15.15 18.95 -19.32
C ASP A 15 14.49 17.93 -20.26
N PHE A 16 13.76 18.41 -21.26
CA PHE A 16 13.00 17.58 -22.19
C PHE A 16 13.88 16.74 -23.15
N GLU A 17 15.19 16.90 -23.14
CA GLU A 17 16.11 15.98 -23.80
C GLU A 17 16.45 14.77 -22.91
N ALA A 18 16.28 14.91 -21.59
CA ALA A 18 16.61 13.90 -20.61
C ALA A 18 15.39 13.15 -20.01
N THR A 19 14.17 13.68 -20.19
CA THR A 19 12.93 13.08 -19.65
C THR A 19 11.93 12.75 -20.77
N PRO A 20 11.14 11.67 -20.67
CA PRO A 20 10.04 11.39 -21.60
C PRO A 20 8.81 12.29 -21.38
N GLU A 21 8.84 13.19 -20.41
CA GLU A 21 7.74 14.09 -20.12
C GLU A 21 7.44 15.02 -21.29
N PRO A 22 6.15 15.30 -21.60
CA PRO A 22 5.79 16.18 -22.73
C PRO A 22 6.13 17.64 -22.42
N ALA A 23 6.69 18.36 -23.38
CA ALA A 23 6.92 19.81 -23.26
C ALA A 23 5.62 20.63 -23.31
N GLY A 24 4.64 20.13 -24.00
CA GLY A 24 3.25 20.61 -24.07
C GLY A 24 3.01 22.07 -24.43
N VAL A 25 1.76 22.35 -24.71
CA VAL A 25 1.26 23.70 -24.94
C VAL A 25 -0.05 23.91 -24.15
N VAL A 26 -0.41 25.16 -23.87
CA VAL A 26 -1.72 25.48 -23.26
C VAL A 26 -2.80 25.24 -24.32
N ALA A 27 -3.78 24.39 -23.99
CA ALA A 27 -4.89 24.06 -24.88
C ALA A 27 -5.87 25.25 -25.06
N SER A 28 -6.63 25.22 -26.14
CA SER A 28 -7.61 26.29 -26.46
C SER A 28 -8.98 26.00 -25.83
N GLU A 29 -9.31 24.73 -25.57
CA GLU A 29 -10.61 24.26 -25.08
C GLU A 29 -10.45 23.40 -23.85
N ASP A 30 -11.42 23.44 -22.94
CA ASP A 30 -11.53 22.58 -21.77
C ASP A 30 -12.67 21.60 -21.95
N HIS A 31 -12.46 20.35 -21.54
CA HIS A 31 -13.44 19.26 -21.66
C HIS A 31 -13.83 18.66 -20.29
N GLY A 32 -13.40 19.29 -19.18
CA GLY A 32 -13.69 18.85 -17.84
C GLY A 32 -13.13 17.45 -17.51
N ARG A 33 -11.91 17.16 -17.96
CA ARG A 33 -11.24 15.88 -17.72
C ARG A 33 -10.35 15.94 -16.48
N PHE A 34 -10.17 14.81 -15.86
CA PHE A 34 -9.16 14.66 -14.79
C PHE A 34 -8.37 13.37 -14.96
N VAL A 35 -7.20 13.35 -14.33
CA VAL A 35 -6.40 12.16 -14.09
C VAL A 35 -5.89 12.16 -12.67
N ILE A 36 -5.83 11.00 -12.06
CA ILE A 36 -5.09 10.73 -10.83
C ILE A 36 -3.98 9.74 -11.18
N GLN A 37 -2.74 10.14 -10.92
CA GLN A 37 -1.57 9.32 -11.24
C GLN A 37 -0.90 8.89 -9.95
N GLN A 38 -0.71 7.58 -9.76
CA GLN A 38 0.11 7.04 -8.69
C GLN A 38 1.58 7.27 -9.05
N HIS A 39 2.30 7.99 -8.21
CA HIS A 39 3.68 8.37 -8.43
C HIS A 39 4.60 7.78 -7.37
N SER A 40 5.39 6.78 -7.75
CA SER A 40 6.39 6.13 -6.92
C SER A 40 7.74 6.87 -6.99
N ALA A 41 7.79 8.10 -6.48
CA ALA A 41 8.99 8.91 -6.34
C ALA A 41 9.78 8.56 -5.06
N THR A 42 10.46 9.52 -4.43
CA THR A 42 11.09 9.34 -3.12
C THR A 42 10.08 8.84 -2.07
N ARG A 43 8.85 9.33 -2.14
CA ARG A 43 7.69 8.85 -1.38
C ARG A 43 6.56 8.58 -2.33
N LEU A 44 5.82 7.51 -2.10
CA LEU A 44 4.59 7.24 -2.83
C LEU A 44 3.57 8.35 -2.57
N HIS A 45 2.93 8.85 -3.61
CA HIS A 45 1.83 9.82 -3.56
C HIS A 45 0.97 9.70 -4.82
N TRP A 46 -0.15 10.40 -4.84
CA TRP A 46 -1.05 10.47 -5.98
C TRP A 46 -1.12 11.92 -6.47
N ASP A 47 -0.93 12.13 -7.76
CA ASP A 47 -1.09 13.43 -8.38
C ASP A 47 -2.50 13.57 -8.94
N LEU A 48 -3.36 14.36 -8.30
CA LEU A 48 -4.65 14.77 -8.85
C LEU A 48 -4.44 15.95 -9.80
N ARG A 49 -4.90 15.82 -11.04
CA ARG A 49 -4.81 16.84 -12.07
C ARG A 49 -6.17 17.09 -12.69
N LEU A 50 -6.61 18.35 -12.66
CA LEU A 50 -7.90 18.81 -13.18
C LEU A 50 -7.66 19.73 -14.39
N GLU A 51 -8.28 19.41 -15.52
CA GLU A 51 -8.24 20.24 -16.74
C GLU A 51 -8.96 21.57 -16.49
N HIS A 52 -8.24 22.68 -16.45
CA HIS A 52 -8.80 24.01 -16.26
C HIS A 52 -8.04 25.07 -16.98
N GLU A 53 -8.73 25.89 -17.81
CA GLU A 53 -8.13 26.94 -18.63
C GLU A 53 -6.97 26.48 -19.52
N GLY A 54 -7.09 25.27 -20.09
CA GLY A 54 -6.15 24.71 -21.07
C GLY A 54 -4.89 24.09 -20.48
N VAL A 55 -4.83 23.88 -19.18
CA VAL A 55 -3.76 23.18 -18.45
C VAL A 55 -4.35 22.20 -17.44
N LEU A 56 -3.51 21.37 -16.85
CA LEU A 56 -3.84 20.51 -15.73
C LEU A 56 -3.38 21.18 -14.43
N VAL A 57 -4.32 21.78 -13.70
CA VAL A 57 -4.09 22.26 -12.34
C VAL A 57 -3.87 21.06 -11.44
N SER A 58 -2.78 21.04 -10.67
CA SER A 58 -2.26 19.81 -10.09
C SER A 58 -1.98 19.89 -8.60
N TRP A 59 -2.29 18.79 -7.88
CA TRP A 59 -1.99 18.62 -6.47
C TRP A 59 -1.38 17.25 -6.21
N ALA A 60 -0.29 17.20 -5.45
CA ALA A 60 0.27 15.96 -4.93
C ALA A 60 -0.43 15.59 -3.61
N LEU A 61 -0.99 14.40 -3.55
CA LEU A 61 -1.76 13.84 -2.43
C LEU A 61 -0.96 12.71 -1.78
N PRO A 62 -0.25 12.94 -0.66
CA PRO A 62 0.57 11.91 -0.02
C PRO A 62 -0.22 10.68 0.47
N ARG A 63 -1.52 10.83 0.70
CA ARG A 63 -2.45 9.77 1.14
C ARG A 63 -3.57 9.50 0.14
N GLY A 64 -3.42 9.93 -1.13
CA GLY A 64 -4.48 9.80 -2.14
C GLY A 64 -5.73 10.61 -1.83
N VAL A 65 -6.82 10.29 -2.51
CA VAL A 65 -8.14 10.95 -2.33
C VAL A 65 -8.84 10.38 -1.10
N PRO A 66 -9.44 11.22 -0.22
CA PRO A 66 -10.19 10.71 0.93
C PRO A 66 -11.46 9.97 0.44
N TRP A 67 -11.70 8.79 0.97
CA TRP A 67 -12.89 8.00 0.64
C TRP A 67 -14.11 8.35 1.51
N THR A 68 -13.90 9.08 2.62
CA THR A 68 -14.94 9.44 3.59
C THR A 68 -14.89 10.93 3.94
N PRO A 69 -16.06 11.57 4.23
CA PRO A 69 -16.08 12.95 4.70
C PRO A 69 -15.57 13.14 6.14
N LYS A 70 -15.15 12.06 6.82
CA LYS A 70 -14.59 12.15 8.18
C LYS A 70 -13.11 12.54 8.20
N GLU A 71 -12.44 12.53 7.04
CA GLU A 71 -11.01 12.78 6.92
C GLU A 71 -10.72 13.89 5.91
N ASN A 72 -9.66 14.65 6.18
CA ASN A 72 -9.07 15.59 5.25
C ASN A 72 -7.67 15.10 4.91
N HIS A 73 -7.35 15.03 3.63
CA HIS A 73 -5.98 14.72 3.22
C HIS A 73 -5.23 15.98 2.78
N LEU A 74 -3.92 16.00 3.03
CA LEU A 74 -3.04 17.02 2.50
C LEU A 74 -3.03 16.96 0.98
N ALA A 75 -3.16 18.12 0.33
CA ALA A 75 -3.03 18.31 -1.11
C ALA A 75 -2.00 19.43 -1.35
N VAL A 76 -0.80 19.07 -1.80
CA VAL A 76 0.24 20.06 -2.07
C VAL A 76 0.07 20.58 -3.49
N HIS A 77 -0.31 21.85 -3.65
CA HIS A 77 -0.47 22.45 -4.95
C HIS A 77 0.89 22.55 -5.66
N THR A 78 0.98 21.95 -6.82
CA THR A 78 2.19 21.91 -7.66
C THR A 78 2.06 22.86 -8.85
N GLU A 79 3.03 22.86 -9.75
CA GLU A 79 2.93 23.60 -11.00
C GLU A 79 1.85 23.02 -11.90
N ASP A 80 1.27 23.86 -12.77
CA ASP A 80 0.38 23.43 -13.83
C ASP A 80 1.11 22.51 -14.83
N HIS A 81 0.44 21.46 -15.29
CA HIS A 81 0.98 20.50 -16.25
C HIS A 81 0.28 20.64 -17.61
N PRO A 82 0.95 20.26 -18.72
CA PRO A 82 0.33 20.24 -20.03
C PRO A 82 -0.72 19.13 -20.16
N MET A 83 -1.64 19.29 -21.11
CA MET A 83 -2.78 18.37 -21.29
C MET A 83 -2.34 16.96 -21.65
N GLU A 84 -1.20 16.79 -22.28
CA GLU A 84 -0.61 15.48 -22.61
C GLU A 84 -0.28 14.63 -21.38
N TYR A 85 -0.27 15.24 -20.20
CA TYR A 85 -0.10 14.51 -18.94
C TYR A 85 -1.34 13.67 -18.53
N LEU A 86 -2.49 13.88 -19.15
CA LEU A 86 -3.68 13.04 -18.93
C LEU A 86 -3.40 11.56 -19.19
N ASP A 87 -2.60 11.27 -20.20
CA ASP A 87 -2.27 9.90 -20.61
C ASP A 87 -0.81 9.51 -20.25
N PHE A 88 -0.09 10.40 -19.57
CA PHE A 88 1.31 10.14 -19.27
C PHE A 88 1.47 9.03 -18.23
N HIS A 89 2.27 8.04 -18.58
CA HIS A 89 2.72 6.96 -17.70
C HIS A 89 4.14 6.55 -18.07
N GLY A 90 4.89 6.02 -17.12
CA GLY A 90 6.26 5.55 -17.36
C GLY A 90 7.26 5.99 -16.30
N GLU A 91 8.53 5.85 -16.63
CA GLU A 91 9.65 6.16 -15.74
C GLU A 91 10.20 7.57 -16.04
N ILE A 92 10.24 8.40 -15.00
CA ILE A 92 10.99 9.67 -15.00
C ILE A 92 12.39 9.35 -14.49
N PRO A 93 13.45 9.60 -15.29
CA PRO A 93 14.82 9.17 -14.98
C PRO A 93 15.35 9.71 -13.65
N GLU A 94 16.17 8.91 -12.97
CA GLU A 94 16.84 9.30 -11.73
C GLU A 94 17.72 10.55 -11.96
N GLY A 95 17.62 11.52 -11.06
CA GLY A 95 18.27 12.82 -11.17
C GLY A 95 17.41 13.92 -11.83
N SER A 96 16.31 13.57 -12.50
CA SER A 96 15.32 14.53 -12.99
C SER A 96 14.38 14.98 -11.87
N TYR A 97 13.76 16.16 -12.05
CA TYR A 97 12.70 16.61 -11.14
C TYR A 97 11.51 15.64 -11.25
N GLY A 98 11.02 15.17 -10.11
CA GLY A 98 9.94 14.18 -10.08
C GLY A 98 10.36 12.76 -10.45
N ALA A 99 11.65 12.40 -10.37
CA ALA A 99 12.14 11.06 -10.69
C ALA A 99 11.36 9.94 -9.99
N GLY A 100 11.01 8.90 -10.75
CA GLY A 100 10.26 7.73 -10.29
C GLY A 100 9.30 7.18 -11.34
N SER A 101 8.55 6.14 -11.00
CA SER A 101 7.54 5.55 -11.88
C SER A 101 6.16 6.18 -11.66
N MET A 102 5.46 6.42 -12.75
CA MET A 102 4.13 7.03 -12.76
C MET A 102 3.15 6.16 -13.53
N PHE A 103 1.99 5.88 -12.93
CA PHE A 103 0.91 5.10 -13.53
C PHE A 103 -0.41 5.85 -13.42
N VAL A 104 -1.26 5.76 -14.44
CA VAL A 104 -2.64 6.24 -14.34
C VAL A 104 -3.39 5.35 -13.36
N TRP A 105 -3.75 5.91 -12.20
CA TRP A 105 -4.51 5.22 -11.16
C TRP A 105 -6.03 5.33 -11.41
N ASP A 106 -6.49 6.50 -11.88
CA ASP A 106 -7.85 6.76 -12.29
C ASP A 106 -7.93 7.92 -13.28
N THR A 107 -8.95 7.92 -14.12
CA THR A 107 -9.22 8.99 -15.09
C THR A 107 -10.72 9.11 -15.33
N GLY A 108 -11.16 10.27 -15.78
CA GLY A 108 -12.57 10.51 -16.08
C GLY A 108 -12.86 11.96 -16.39
N THR A 109 -14.13 12.31 -16.22
CA THR A 109 -14.61 13.69 -16.33
C THR A 109 -14.95 14.24 -14.96
N TYR A 110 -15.10 15.57 -14.88
CA TYR A 110 -15.56 16.20 -13.66
C TYR A 110 -16.41 17.44 -13.95
N ASP A 111 -17.30 17.77 -13.03
CA ASP A 111 -18.09 19.00 -13.04
C ASP A 111 -17.52 20.01 -12.04
N ILE A 112 -17.51 21.28 -12.40
CA ILE A 112 -17.11 22.38 -11.51
C ILE A 112 -18.36 22.92 -10.84
N GLU A 113 -18.44 22.88 -9.50
CA GLU A 113 -19.48 23.59 -8.74
C GLU A 113 -18.98 24.97 -8.27
N GLU A 114 -17.70 25.07 -7.91
CA GLU A 114 -17.08 26.31 -7.49
C GLU A 114 -15.60 26.28 -7.87
N TRP A 115 -15.08 27.40 -8.38
CA TRP A 115 -13.65 27.55 -8.67
C TRP A 115 -13.20 28.95 -8.37
N GLU A 116 -12.33 29.07 -7.38
CA GLU A 116 -11.72 30.32 -6.93
C GLU A 116 -10.19 30.14 -6.77
N ASP A 117 -9.44 31.24 -6.60
CA ASP A 117 -7.99 31.21 -6.43
C ASP A 117 -7.51 30.29 -5.29
N ARG A 118 -8.35 30.10 -4.25
CA ARG A 118 -7.99 29.36 -3.05
C ARG A 118 -8.96 28.24 -2.70
N LYS A 119 -9.88 27.93 -3.58
CA LYS A 119 -10.89 26.89 -3.38
C LYS A 119 -11.41 26.36 -4.71
N ALA A 120 -11.54 25.04 -4.80
CA ALA A 120 -12.27 24.40 -5.89
C ALA A 120 -13.22 23.37 -5.28
N VAL A 121 -14.46 23.33 -5.78
CA VAL A 121 -15.44 22.28 -5.47
C VAL A 121 -15.81 21.61 -6.77
N VAL A 122 -15.56 20.30 -6.84
CA VAL A 122 -15.71 19.51 -8.04
C VAL A 122 -16.45 18.21 -7.76
N VAL A 123 -17.14 17.67 -8.77
CA VAL A 123 -17.71 16.33 -8.73
C VAL A 123 -16.94 15.46 -9.70
N LEU A 124 -16.20 14.49 -9.21
CA LEU A 124 -15.41 13.55 -10.00
C LEU A 124 -16.28 12.39 -10.48
N HIS A 125 -16.09 11.97 -11.74
CA HIS A 125 -16.76 10.85 -12.40
C HIS A 125 -15.72 9.85 -12.92
N GLY A 126 -14.89 9.35 -12.03
CA GLY A 126 -13.90 8.30 -12.29
C GLY A 126 -14.46 6.90 -12.04
N GLU A 127 -13.61 5.90 -12.20
CA GLU A 127 -13.93 4.52 -11.82
C GLU A 127 -13.67 4.29 -10.32
N ARG A 128 -12.57 4.85 -9.78
CA ARG A 128 -12.15 4.73 -8.38
C ARG A 128 -12.50 5.98 -7.57
N ALA A 129 -12.17 7.17 -8.09
CA ALA A 129 -12.49 8.46 -7.48
C ALA A 129 -13.79 9.00 -8.03
N ARG A 130 -14.87 8.80 -7.28
CA ARG A 130 -16.21 9.25 -7.65
C ARG A 130 -16.86 10.01 -6.49
N GLY A 131 -17.53 11.14 -6.80
CA GLY A 131 -18.24 11.96 -5.83
C GLY A 131 -17.72 13.38 -5.72
N LYS A 132 -18.21 14.11 -4.73
CA LYS A 132 -17.98 15.54 -4.54
C LYS A 132 -16.81 15.80 -3.61
N TYR A 133 -15.89 16.63 -4.08
CA TYR A 133 -14.68 17.00 -3.35
C TYR A 133 -14.48 18.51 -3.28
N ALA A 134 -14.04 19.00 -2.14
CA ALA A 134 -13.55 20.36 -1.96
C ALA A 134 -12.03 20.34 -1.79
N LEU A 135 -11.33 21.15 -2.60
CA LEU A 135 -9.92 21.48 -2.41
C LEU A 135 -9.86 22.93 -1.91
N PHE A 136 -9.13 23.18 -0.84
CA PHE A 136 -9.02 24.51 -0.26
C PHE A 136 -7.63 24.78 0.30
N ALA A 137 -7.10 25.99 0.01
CA ALA A 137 -5.80 26.42 0.44
C ALA A 137 -5.75 26.67 1.95
N THR A 138 -4.70 26.20 2.59
CA THR A 138 -4.39 26.49 3.99
C THR A 138 -3.21 27.46 4.09
N ARG A 139 -1.98 27.01 3.91
CA ARG A 139 -0.79 27.83 4.02
C ARG A 139 0.17 27.62 2.85
N GLY A 140 0.52 28.68 2.15
CA GLY A 140 1.45 28.59 1.00
C GLY A 140 0.93 27.67 -0.10
N LYS A 141 1.67 26.63 -0.42
CA LYS A 141 1.28 25.57 -1.38
C LYS A 141 0.46 24.44 -0.74
N ASP A 142 0.28 24.45 0.58
CA ASP A 142 -0.48 23.42 1.28
C ASP A 142 -1.98 23.70 1.15
N TRP A 143 -2.67 22.75 0.56
CA TRP A 143 -4.12 22.67 0.46
C TRP A 143 -4.58 21.42 1.19
N MET A 144 -5.88 21.31 1.39
CA MET A 144 -6.55 20.10 1.84
C MET A 144 -7.55 19.67 0.77
N ILE A 145 -7.70 18.36 0.64
CA ILE A 145 -8.81 17.76 -0.11
C ILE A 145 -9.75 17.09 0.88
N HIS A 146 -11.04 17.34 0.72
CA HIS A 146 -12.12 16.84 1.58
C HIS A 146 -13.23 16.26 0.71
N ARG A 147 -13.68 15.04 1.02
CA ARG A 147 -14.88 14.46 0.43
C ARG A 147 -16.13 15.07 1.07
N MET A 148 -17.10 15.53 0.27
CA MET A 148 -18.27 16.25 0.76
C MET A 148 -19.52 15.37 0.82
N ASP A 149 -19.57 14.28 0.09
CA ASP A 149 -20.68 13.33 0.02
C ASP A 149 -20.34 12.02 0.78
N PRO A 150 -21.34 11.22 1.17
CA PRO A 150 -21.09 9.90 1.75
C PRO A 150 -20.27 9.01 0.81
N PRO A 151 -19.49 8.05 1.35
CA PRO A 151 -18.83 7.05 0.51
C PRO A 151 -19.86 6.21 -0.25
N GLU A 152 -19.51 5.72 -1.45
CA GLU A 152 -20.37 4.81 -2.21
C GLU A 152 -20.67 3.52 -1.45
N ASP A 153 -19.65 2.98 -0.80
CA ASP A 153 -19.79 1.84 0.10
C ASP A 153 -19.94 2.32 1.55
N ALA A 154 -21.18 2.32 2.05
CA ALA A 154 -21.51 2.72 3.42
C ALA A 154 -21.04 1.72 4.48
N SER A 155 -20.67 0.48 4.09
CA SER A 155 -20.18 -0.57 4.99
C SER A 155 -18.67 -0.49 5.21
N ARG A 156 -17.96 0.28 4.36
CA ARG A 156 -16.52 0.52 4.50
C ARG A 156 -16.20 1.20 5.83
N THR A 157 -15.20 0.67 6.53
CA THR A 157 -14.71 1.22 7.80
C THR A 157 -13.23 1.57 7.70
N PRO A 158 -12.69 2.45 8.55
CA PRO A 158 -11.26 2.73 8.61
C PRO A 158 -10.45 1.50 9.00
N VAL A 159 -9.22 1.41 8.49
CA VAL A 159 -8.27 0.33 8.85
C VAL A 159 -8.02 0.33 10.36
N PRO A 160 -8.22 -0.80 11.06
CA PRO A 160 -7.90 -0.90 12.48
C PRO A 160 -6.38 -1.00 12.71
N HIS A 161 -5.88 -0.26 13.70
CA HIS A 161 -4.44 -0.26 14.05
C HIS A 161 -4.11 -0.98 15.36
N ASP A 162 -5.11 -1.56 16.01
CA ASP A 162 -5.03 -2.18 17.34
C ASP A 162 -5.19 -3.71 17.31
N LEU A 163 -5.13 -4.32 16.13
CA LEU A 163 -5.20 -5.76 16.00
C LEU A 163 -3.94 -6.43 16.58
N VAL A 164 -4.16 -7.56 17.26
CA VAL A 164 -3.11 -8.44 17.78
C VAL A 164 -3.24 -9.80 17.10
N PRO A 165 -2.15 -10.43 16.64
CA PRO A 165 -2.23 -11.69 15.93
C PRO A 165 -2.86 -12.82 16.74
N MET A 166 -3.60 -13.70 16.04
CA MET A 166 -4.06 -14.99 16.58
C MET A 166 -2.88 -15.94 16.75
N ALA A 167 -2.87 -16.73 17.82
CA ALA A 167 -1.86 -17.74 18.08
C ALA A 167 -2.36 -19.15 17.70
N ALA A 168 -1.42 -20.02 17.30
CA ALA A 168 -1.68 -21.43 17.07
C ALA A 168 -1.48 -22.26 18.34
N THR A 169 -2.23 -23.33 18.50
CA THR A 169 -2.07 -24.33 19.55
C THR A 169 -1.04 -25.40 19.14
N LYS A 170 -0.36 -26.04 20.08
CA LYS A 170 0.43 -27.24 19.79
C LYS A 170 -0.50 -28.43 19.53
N GLY A 171 -0.21 -29.22 18.51
CA GLY A 171 -1.02 -30.39 18.16
C GLY A 171 -0.25 -31.42 17.36
N ASP A 172 -0.92 -32.56 17.13
CA ASP A 172 -0.43 -33.60 16.25
C ASP A 172 -0.77 -33.30 14.78
N LEU A 173 -0.08 -33.97 13.86
CA LEU A 173 -0.33 -33.84 12.44
C LEU A 173 -1.75 -34.30 12.09
N PRO A 174 -2.62 -33.42 11.55
CA PRO A 174 -3.95 -33.80 11.10
C PRO A 174 -3.88 -34.84 9.96
N THR A 175 -4.86 -35.75 9.95
CA THR A 175 -4.98 -36.84 8.97
C THR A 175 -6.15 -36.66 8.01
N THR A 176 -6.82 -35.51 8.05
CA THR A 176 -7.96 -35.18 7.18
C THR A 176 -7.57 -34.13 6.16
N ASP A 177 -8.29 -34.08 5.03
CA ASP A 177 -7.96 -33.24 3.88
C ASP A 177 -8.40 -31.78 4.02
N ASP A 178 -8.99 -31.40 5.17
CA ASP A 178 -9.52 -30.08 5.45
C ASP A 178 -8.50 -29.14 6.12
N TRP A 179 -7.20 -29.41 5.90
CA TRP A 179 -6.10 -28.62 6.45
C TRP A 179 -5.15 -28.12 5.36
N ALA A 180 -4.62 -26.93 5.61
CA ALA A 180 -3.54 -26.33 4.85
C ALA A 180 -2.27 -26.30 5.71
N PHE A 181 -1.15 -26.62 5.11
CA PHE A 181 0.14 -26.74 5.80
C PHE A 181 1.15 -25.77 5.24
N GLU A 182 1.92 -25.15 6.13
CA GLU A 182 2.99 -24.22 5.83
C GLU A 182 4.21 -24.49 6.72
N PRO A 183 5.45 -24.27 6.25
CA PRO A 183 6.60 -24.24 7.14
C PRO A 183 6.44 -23.13 8.18
N LYS A 184 6.80 -23.40 9.44
CA LYS A 184 6.85 -22.36 10.47
C LYS A 184 8.06 -21.46 10.24
N TRP A 185 7.83 -20.21 9.93
CA TRP A 185 8.89 -19.23 9.76
C TRP A 185 9.44 -18.76 11.11
N SER A 186 10.78 -18.77 11.26
CA SER A 186 11.46 -18.17 12.40
C SER A 186 11.71 -16.69 12.18
N GLY A 187 11.35 -15.85 13.15
CA GLY A 187 11.52 -14.41 13.06
C GLY A 187 10.61 -13.64 14.00
N LEU A 188 10.35 -12.39 13.66
CA LEU A 188 9.44 -11.52 14.38
C LEU A 188 8.03 -11.64 13.78
N ARG A 189 7.06 -12.15 14.54
CA ARG A 189 5.66 -12.08 14.14
C ARG A 189 5.23 -10.63 14.01
N THR A 190 4.64 -10.27 12.89
CA THR A 190 4.37 -8.88 12.55
C THR A 190 3.05 -8.77 11.81
N LEU A 191 2.20 -7.84 12.23
CA LEU A 191 1.13 -7.32 11.39
C LEU A 191 1.69 -6.16 10.55
N LEU A 192 1.50 -6.25 9.24
CA LEU A 192 1.80 -5.20 8.29
C LEU A 192 0.49 -4.54 7.89
N VAL A 193 0.38 -3.25 8.12
CA VAL A 193 -0.75 -2.43 7.65
C VAL A 193 -0.25 -1.57 6.49
N ASN A 194 -0.91 -1.67 5.35
CA ASN A 194 -0.75 -0.73 4.24
C ASN A 194 -2.01 0.12 4.10
N GLU A 195 -1.85 1.41 4.23
CA GLU A 195 -2.79 2.44 3.78
C GLU A 195 -2.12 3.24 2.67
N PRO A 196 -2.86 3.92 1.79
CA PRO A 196 -2.25 4.74 0.74
C PRO A 196 -1.14 5.66 1.27
N GLY A 197 0.09 5.45 0.78
CA GLY A 197 1.27 6.23 1.18
C GLY A 197 1.85 5.95 2.57
N LEU A 198 1.28 5.00 3.32
CA LEU A 198 1.69 4.69 4.69
C LEU A 198 1.76 3.17 4.92
N VAL A 199 2.94 2.68 5.29
CA VAL A 199 3.12 1.31 5.78
C VAL A 199 3.53 1.36 7.24
N THR A 200 2.82 0.62 8.08
CA THR A 200 3.15 0.42 9.50
C THR A 200 3.35 -1.06 9.81
N LEU A 201 4.24 -1.34 10.74
CA LEU A 201 4.58 -2.68 11.19
C LEU A 201 4.44 -2.73 12.71
N SER A 202 3.64 -3.66 13.22
CA SER A 202 3.51 -3.91 14.66
C SER A 202 3.91 -5.34 15.00
N ASP A 203 4.59 -5.54 16.13
CA ASP A 203 4.90 -6.87 16.65
C ASP A 203 3.66 -7.55 17.25
N ALA A 204 3.83 -8.80 17.71
CA ALA A 204 2.75 -9.57 18.33
C ALA A 204 2.20 -8.97 19.65
N GLN A 205 2.85 -7.96 20.22
CA GLN A 205 2.42 -7.23 21.39
C GLN A 205 1.80 -5.86 21.04
N GLY A 206 1.71 -5.54 19.75
CA GLY A 206 1.19 -4.25 19.25
C GLY A 206 2.20 -3.10 19.30
N ASN A 207 3.49 -3.35 19.56
CA ASN A 207 4.50 -2.30 19.52
C ASN A 207 4.86 -1.94 18.08
N ASP A 208 4.98 -0.64 17.80
CA ASP A 208 5.45 -0.16 16.50
C ASP A 208 6.93 -0.51 16.29
N VAL A 209 7.21 -1.28 15.24
CA VAL A 209 8.55 -1.70 14.81
C VAL A 209 8.91 -1.17 13.42
N THR A 210 8.11 -0.28 12.88
CA THR A 210 8.19 0.22 11.50
C THR A 210 9.57 0.79 11.15
N SER A 211 10.17 1.57 12.06
CA SER A 211 11.46 2.21 11.83
C SER A 211 12.63 1.22 11.73
N ALA A 212 12.49 0.01 12.31
CA ALA A 212 13.52 -1.02 12.29
C ALA A 212 13.62 -1.76 10.93
N PHE A 213 12.61 -1.66 10.07
CA PHE A 213 12.51 -2.42 8.82
C PHE A 213 12.25 -1.54 7.59
N PRO A 214 13.15 -0.59 7.24
CA PRO A 214 12.96 0.30 6.10
C PRO A 214 12.97 -0.41 4.75
N ASP A 215 13.57 -1.59 4.65
CA ASP A 215 13.57 -2.48 3.48
C ASP A 215 12.17 -3.10 3.28
N VAL A 216 11.56 -3.65 4.31
CA VAL A 216 10.18 -4.20 4.27
C VAL A 216 9.15 -3.11 3.95
N ARG A 217 9.29 -1.90 4.49
CA ARG A 217 8.35 -0.79 4.21
C ARG A 217 8.20 -0.45 2.73
N ARG A 218 9.15 -0.83 1.89
CA ARG A 218 9.07 -0.61 0.44
C ARG A 218 7.92 -1.38 -0.22
N ILE A 219 7.35 -2.38 0.45
CA ILE A 219 6.16 -3.11 0.00
C ILE A 219 4.99 -2.16 -0.35
N GLY A 220 4.89 -1.01 0.32
CA GLY A 220 3.88 0.00 0.02
C GLY A 220 3.92 0.50 -1.43
N ARG A 221 5.04 0.37 -2.15
CA ARG A 221 5.09 0.69 -3.59
C ARG A 221 4.44 -0.39 -4.44
N THR A 222 4.51 -1.65 -4.01
CA THR A 222 3.86 -2.78 -4.68
C THR A 222 2.36 -2.81 -4.37
N LEU A 223 2.01 -2.62 -3.10
CA LEU A 223 0.61 -2.58 -2.67
C LEU A 223 -0.12 -1.30 -3.15
N GLY A 224 0.64 -0.21 -3.37
CA GLY A 224 0.05 1.03 -3.89
C GLY A 224 -1.05 1.59 -3.01
N SER A 225 -2.26 1.67 -3.58
CA SER A 225 -3.46 2.16 -2.89
C SER A 225 -4.23 1.09 -2.14
N GLU A 226 -3.82 -0.19 -2.21
CA GLU A 226 -4.52 -1.28 -1.51
C GLU A 226 -4.49 -1.06 0.01
N GLU A 227 -5.67 -0.99 0.63
CA GLU A 227 -5.78 -0.98 2.09
C GLU A 227 -5.83 -2.42 2.60
N VAL A 228 -4.72 -2.88 3.20
CA VAL A 228 -4.62 -4.27 3.68
C VAL A 228 -3.98 -4.36 5.05
N ILE A 229 -4.39 -5.36 5.83
CA ILE A 229 -3.64 -5.87 6.99
C ILE A 229 -3.21 -7.30 6.69
N LEU A 230 -1.90 -7.49 6.68
CA LEU A 230 -1.28 -8.79 6.46
C LEU A 230 -0.66 -9.31 7.75
N ASP A 231 -0.91 -10.58 8.04
CA ASP A 231 -0.25 -11.30 9.12
C ASP A 231 0.94 -12.08 8.57
N GLY A 232 2.09 -11.94 9.20
CA GLY A 232 3.31 -12.54 8.71
C GLY A 232 4.44 -12.61 9.73
N VAL A 233 5.62 -12.93 9.22
CA VAL A 233 6.87 -12.97 9.98
C VAL A 233 7.94 -12.18 9.25
N ILE A 234 8.62 -11.28 9.94
CA ILE A 234 9.86 -10.67 9.44
C ILE A 234 11.03 -11.58 9.80
N THR A 235 11.77 -12.02 8.79
CA THR A 235 12.93 -12.88 8.93
C THR A 235 14.15 -12.31 8.19
N THR A 236 15.32 -12.85 8.45
CA THR A 236 16.57 -12.55 7.73
C THR A 236 17.31 -13.86 7.46
N ALA A 237 18.27 -13.87 6.54
CA ALA A 237 19.09 -15.04 6.27
C ALA A 237 19.90 -15.51 7.52
N SER A 238 20.21 -14.60 8.45
CA SER A 238 20.89 -14.90 9.73
C SER A 238 19.91 -15.19 10.88
N GLY A 239 18.60 -15.30 10.59
CA GLY A 239 17.57 -15.65 11.58
C GLY A 239 17.27 -14.55 12.60
N ALA A 240 16.75 -14.98 13.75
CA ALA A 240 16.20 -14.09 14.78
C ALA A 240 17.20 -13.09 15.38
N GLU A 241 18.50 -13.44 15.47
CA GLU A 241 19.53 -12.57 16.05
C GLU A 241 19.65 -11.25 15.28
N SER A 242 19.66 -11.31 13.93
CA SER A 242 19.72 -10.11 13.10
C SER A 242 18.48 -9.23 13.24
N VAL A 243 17.31 -9.84 13.40
CA VAL A 243 16.05 -9.13 13.67
C VAL A 243 16.15 -8.38 15.01
N GLN A 244 16.63 -9.05 16.09
CA GLN A 244 16.79 -8.42 17.39
C GLN A 244 17.82 -7.28 17.37
N ARG A 245 18.90 -7.41 16.60
CA ARG A 245 19.88 -6.32 16.43
C ARG A 245 19.28 -5.07 15.80
N ARG A 246 18.33 -5.23 14.86
CA ARG A 246 17.60 -4.09 14.27
C ARG A 246 16.69 -3.42 15.28
N LEU A 247 15.89 -4.20 16.03
CA LEU A 247 15.03 -3.69 17.08
C LEU A 247 15.77 -2.94 18.18
N GLY A 248 17.00 -3.38 18.49
CA GLY A 248 17.89 -2.72 19.47
C GLY A 248 18.68 -1.51 18.93
N ALA A 249 18.58 -1.19 17.64
CA ALA A 249 19.34 -0.10 17.04
C ALA A 249 18.80 1.27 17.46
N LYS A 250 19.68 2.17 17.89
CA LYS A 250 19.33 3.49 18.46
C LYS A 250 19.27 4.62 17.42
N SER A 251 19.61 4.36 16.17
CA SER A 251 19.62 5.38 15.12
C SER A 251 19.27 4.80 13.75
N ASP A 252 18.63 5.60 12.93
CA ASP A 252 18.27 5.25 11.54
C ASP A 252 19.48 4.89 10.68
N SER A 253 20.64 5.51 10.93
CA SER A 253 21.87 5.20 10.20
C SER A 253 22.36 3.79 10.52
N THR A 254 22.27 3.36 11.78
CA THR A 254 22.60 2.00 12.21
C THR A 254 21.62 0.99 11.62
N VAL A 255 20.32 1.28 11.66
CA VAL A 255 19.28 0.44 11.04
C VAL A 255 19.56 0.24 9.56
N ARG A 256 19.80 1.34 8.81
CA ARG A 256 20.10 1.28 7.36
C ARG A 256 21.34 0.46 7.05
N LYS A 257 22.40 0.57 7.87
CA LYS A 257 23.61 -0.25 7.72
C LYS A 257 23.30 -1.74 7.91
N ILE A 258 22.60 -2.10 9.00
CA ILE A 258 22.21 -3.49 9.25
C ILE A 258 21.29 -4.00 8.13
N ALA A 259 20.33 -3.20 7.66
CA ALA A 259 19.41 -3.56 6.59
C ALA A 259 20.14 -3.86 5.27
N LYS A 260 21.22 -3.12 4.97
CA LYS A 260 22.05 -3.38 3.79
C LYS A 260 22.87 -4.68 3.92
N ASP A 261 23.42 -4.93 5.10
CA ASP A 261 24.29 -6.10 5.35
C ASP A 261 23.48 -7.39 5.56
N GLN A 262 22.28 -7.27 6.10
CA GLN A 262 21.38 -8.36 6.49
C GLN A 262 19.92 -7.99 6.09
N PRO A 263 19.56 -8.04 4.79
CA PRO A 263 18.22 -7.70 4.34
C PRO A 263 17.14 -8.50 5.05
N ALA A 264 16.03 -7.85 5.40
CA ALA A 264 14.86 -8.53 5.94
C ALA A 264 13.86 -8.86 4.84
N VAL A 265 13.12 -9.93 5.08
CA VAL A 265 11.99 -10.37 4.24
C VAL A 265 10.76 -10.51 5.13
N PHE A 266 9.66 -9.90 4.74
CA PHE A 266 8.35 -10.15 5.31
C PHE A 266 7.72 -11.33 4.58
N VAL A 267 7.35 -12.37 5.32
CA VAL A 267 6.68 -13.55 4.81
C VAL A 267 5.22 -13.48 5.27
N ALA A 268 4.34 -13.09 4.37
CA ALA A 268 2.90 -13.02 4.60
C ALA A 268 2.28 -14.42 4.49
N PHE A 269 1.35 -14.75 5.37
CA PHE A 269 0.66 -16.04 5.35
C PHE A 269 -0.83 -15.94 5.70
N ASP A 270 -1.34 -14.73 6.02
CA ASP A 270 -2.78 -14.45 6.14
C ASP A 270 -3.08 -12.99 5.82
N LEU A 271 -4.35 -12.71 5.46
CA LEU A 271 -4.88 -11.40 5.17
C LEU A 271 -6.13 -11.17 6.04
N LEU A 272 -6.11 -10.09 6.84
CA LEU A 272 -7.10 -9.83 7.89
C LEU A 272 -8.06 -8.69 7.56
N TRP A 273 -7.65 -7.83 6.65
CA TRP A 273 -8.39 -6.64 6.23
C TRP A 273 -8.11 -6.33 4.78
N HIS A 274 -9.16 -5.99 4.02
CA HIS A 274 -9.02 -5.59 2.63
C HIS A 274 -10.05 -4.52 2.27
N GLU A 275 -9.59 -3.39 1.73
CA GLU A 275 -10.40 -2.34 1.12
C GLU A 275 -11.62 -1.91 1.97
N GLY A 276 -11.36 -1.62 3.25
CA GLY A 276 -12.39 -1.13 4.16
C GLY A 276 -13.20 -2.21 4.89
N HIS A 277 -12.88 -3.50 4.70
CA HIS A 277 -13.62 -4.63 5.26
C HIS A 277 -12.72 -5.58 6.04
N SER A 278 -13.24 -6.05 7.19
CA SER A 278 -12.61 -7.14 7.93
C SER A 278 -12.79 -8.45 7.17
N CYS A 279 -11.71 -9.21 6.99
CA CYS A 279 -11.72 -10.56 6.46
C CYS A 279 -11.69 -11.63 7.58
N CYS A 280 -11.71 -11.22 8.84
CA CYS A 280 -11.53 -12.14 9.97
C CYS A 280 -12.63 -13.20 10.07
N GLU A 281 -13.86 -12.89 9.66
CA GLU A 281 -15.00 -13.83 9.64
C GLU A 281 -15.01 -14.74 8.39
N GLU A 282 -14.18 -14.44 7.38
CA GLU A 282 -14.02 -15.29 6.21
C GLU A 282 -13.25 -16.54 6.56
N SER A 283 -13.46 -17.64 5.79
CA SER A 283 -12.67 -18.86 5.91
C SER A 283 -11.19 -18.60 5.56
N TRP A 284 -10.28 -19.42 6.07
CA TRP A 284 -8.87 -19.36 5.67
C TRP A 284 -8.70 -19.43 4.14
N THR A 285 -9.51 -20.26 3.46
CA THR A 285 -9.46 -20.39 2.00
C THR A 285 -9.77 -19.06 1.30
N GLU A 286 -10.78 -18.33 1.76
CA GLU A 286 -11.16 -17.03 1.17
C GLU A 286 -10.08 -15.97 1.45
N ARG A 287 -9.58 -15.89 2.68
CA ARG A 287 -8.49 -14.99 3.04
C ARG A 287 -7.20 -15.31 2.27
N ARG A 288 -6.92 -16.60 2.08
CA ARG A 288 -5.76 -17.06 1.29
C ARG A 288 -5.87 -16.65 -0.17
N ALA A 289 -7.03 -16.78 -0.80
CA ALA A 289 -7.26 -16.34 -2.18
C ALA A 289 -6.99 -14.84 -2.32
N ARG A 290 -7.50 -14.01 -1.39
CA ARG A 290 -7.20 -12.56 -1.39
C ARG A 290 -5.72 -12.26 -1.23
N LEU A 291 -5.00 -13.01 -0.39
CA LEU A 291 -3.55 -12.86 -0.21
C LEU A 291 -2.79 -13.22 -1.49
N ASP A 292 -3.23 -14.26 -2.20
CA ASP A 292 -2.62 -14.69 -3.45
C ASP A 292 -2.84 -13.68 -4.57
N ASP A 293 -4.01 -13.04 -4.62
CA ASP A 293 -4.35 -11.98 -5.58
C ASP A 293 -3.44 -10.73 -5.45
N LEU A 294 -2.81 -10.52 -4.30
CA LEU A 294 -1.83 -9.43 -4.11
C LEU A 294 -0.48 -9.72 -4.81
N GLU A 295 -0.24 -10.92 -5.32
CA GLU A 295 0.96 -11.33 -6.05
C GLU A 295 2.28 -10.95 -5.35
N LEU A 296 2.34 -11.10 -4.03
CA LEU A 296 3.49 -10.68 -3.22
C LEU A 296 4.72 -11.54 -3.50
N ASN A 297 5.58 -11.07 -4.41
CA ASN A 297 6.84 -11.71 -4.76
C ASN A 297 7.93 -10.66 -5.04
N GLY A 298 8.59 -10.19 -3.99
CA GLY A 298 9.65 -9.19 -4.07
C GLY A 298 10.87 -9.58 -3.25
N ASP A 299 11.94 -8.79 -3.34
CA ASP A 299 13.20 -9.05 -2.63
C ASP A 299 13.02 -9.03 -1.11
N HIS A 300 12.05 -8.25 -0.60
CA HIS A 300 11.83 -8.01 0.83
C HIS A 300 10.44 -8.46 1.32
N TRP A 301 9.65 -9.12 0.49
CA TRP A 301 8.33 -9.66 0.84
C TRP A 301 7.94 -10.80 -0.08
N ARG A 302 7.17 -11.75 0.46
CA ARG A 302 6.58 -12.86 -0.29
C ARG A 302 5.38 -13.46 0.44
N ALA A 303 4.50 -14.11 -0.30
CA ALA A 303 3.44 -14.97 0.21
C ALA A 303 3.68 -16.39 -0.34
N PRO A 304 4.39 -17.27 0.40
CA PRO A 304 4.64 -18.63 -0.04
C PRO A 304 3.34 -19.42 -0.15
N ASN A 305 3.26 -20.36 -1.09
CA ASN A 305 2.13 -21.26 -1.23
C ASN A 305 1.97 -22.13 0.01
N ALA A 306 0.73 -22.40 0.40
CA ALA A 306 0.37 -23.42 1.37
C ALA A 306 0.05 -24.73 0.64
N HIS A 307 0.28 -25.86 1.29
CA HIS A 307 -0.12 -27.19 0.80
C HIS A 307 -1.47 -27.57 1.43
N VAL A 308 -2.49 -27.79 0.61
CA VAL A 308 -3.81 -28.26 1.09
C VAL A 308 -3.96 -29.74 0.84
N GLY A 309 -4.40 -30.50 1.84
CA GLY A 309 -4.66 -31.93 1.74
C GLY A 309 -3.84 -32.76 2.72
N ASP A 310 -3.23 -33.85 2.30
CA ASP A 310 -2.48 -34.77 3.16
C ASP A 310 -1.19 -34.12 3.69
N GLY A 311 -1.14 -33.91 5.00
CA GLY A 311 0.01 -33.33 5.69
C GLY A 311 1.19 -34.30 5.82
N ALA A 312 1.01 -35.61 5.64
CA ALA A 312 2.06 -36.60 5.83
C ALA A 312 3.16 -36.44 4.76
N ASP A 313 2.78 -36.26 3.50
CA ASP A 313 3.75 -36.05 2.41
C ASP A 313 4.57 -34.78 2.62
N LEU A 314 3.92 -33.70 3.08
CA LEU A 314 4.63 -32.45 3.37
C LEU A 314 5.54 -32.60 4.59
N ALA A 315 5.10 -33.33 5.63
CA ALA A 315 5.91 -33.58 6.82
C ALA A 315 7.18 -34.38 6.46
N ASP A 316 7.07 -35.39 5.60
CA ASP A 316 8.21 -36.19 5.13
C ASP A 316 9.17 -35.37 4.25
N ALA A 317 8.62 -34.57 3.32
CA ALA A 317 9.41 -33.63 2.52
C ALA A 317 10.09 -32.57 3.40
N GLY A 318 9.38 -32.06 4.39
CA GLY A 318 9.90 -31.08 5.35
C GLY A 318 11.07 -31.62 6.16
N ARG A 319 10.95 -32.83 6.72
CA ARG A 319 12.05 -33.50 7.45
C ARG A 319 13.29 -33.65 6.57
N ALA A 320 13.09 -34.06 5.30
CA ALA A 320 14.19 -34.21 4.35
C ALA A 320 14.90 -32.89 4.01
N GLN A 321 14.23 -31.75 4.16
CA GLN A 321 14.76 -30.41 3.93
C GLN A 321 15.16 -29.68 5.23
N GLY A 322 15.10 -30.35 6.39
CA GLY A 322 15.47 -29.75 7.67
C GLY A 322 14.42 -28.77 8.26
N VAL A 323 13.17 -28.86 7.82
CA VAL A 323 12.05 -28.16 8.46
C VAL A 323 11.72 -28.88 9.76
N GLU A 324 11.75 -28.17 10.88
CA GLU A 324 11.52 -28.75 12.21
C GLU A 324 10.06 -28.63 12.65
N VAL A 325 9.35 -27.61 12.14
CA VAL A 325 7.98 -27.29 12.59
C VAL A 325 7.13 -26.87 11.39
N LEU A 326 5.93 -27.44 11.31
CA LEU A 326 4.86 -26.99 10.42
C LEU A 326 3.80 -26.20 11.19
N VAL A 327 3.07 -25.38 10.45
CA VAL A 327 1.78 -24.81 10.88
C VAL A 327 0.69 -25.44 10.02
N ALA A 328 -0.30 -26.06 10.65
CA ALA A 328 -1.52 -26.51 9.99
C ALA A 328 -2.66 -25.55 10.32
N LYS A 329 -3.42 -25.15 9.30
CA LYS A 329 -4.56 -24.26 9.40
C LYS A 329 -5.79 -24.97 8.82
N ARG A 330 -6.89 -25.05 9.54
CA ARG A 330 -8.12 -25.62 9.01
C ARG A 330 -8.67 -24.70 7.91
N VAL A 331 -8.95 -25.24 6.73
CA VAL A 331 -9.33 -24.45 5.54
C VAL A 331 -10.62 -23.64 5.72
N THR A 332 -11.50 -24.06 6.64
CA THR A 332 -12.75 -23.36 6.97
C THR A 332 -12.63 -22.43 8.18
N SER A 333 -11.44 -22.32 8.80
CA SER A 333 -11.27 -21.53 10.02
C SER A 333 -11.37 -20.04 9.78
N THR A 334 -12.04 -19.34 10.69
CA THR A 334 -12.00 -17.89 10.83
C THR A 334 -10.70 -17.44 11.50
N TYR A 335 -10.47 -16.14 11.54
CA TYR A 335 -9.34 -15.55 12.26
C TYR A 335 -9.84 -14.76 13.46
N GLU A 336 -9.46 -15.16 14.66
CA GLU A 336 -9.87 -14.52 15.91
C GLU A 336 -8.71 -13.71 16.51
N PRO A 337 -8.60 -12.40 16.25
CA PRO A 337 -7.53 -11.59 16.82
C PRO A 337 -7.41 -11.72 18.33
N SER A 338 -6.18 -11.68 18.85
CA SER A 338 -5.87 -11.80 20.28
C SER A 338 -6.21 -13.14 20.93
N SER A 339 -6.64 -14.14 20.17
CA SER A 339 -7.00 -15.48 20.68
C SER A 339 -5.90 -16.53 20.42
N THR A 340 -6.13 -17.73 20.97
CA THR A 340 -5.38 -18.94 20.62
C THR A 340 -6.35 -19.94 19.99
N SER A 341 -6.11 -20.30 18.73
CA SER A 341 -7.00 -21.17 17.98
C SER A 341 -6.59 -22.63 18.06
N VAL A 342 -7.57 -23.51 18.13
CA VAL A 342 -7.41 -24.98 17.97
C VAL A 342 -7.47 -25.38 16.49
N ASP A 343 -7.94 -24.50 15.61
CA ASP A 343 -7.97 -24.69 14.16
C ASP A 343 -6.66 -24.24 13.48
N TRP A 344 -5.71 -23.73 14.28
CA TRP A 344 -4.32 -23.51 13.88
C TRP A 344 -3.40 -24.30 14.78
N LEU A 345 -2.61 -25.21 14.21
CA LEU A 345 -1.75 -26.11 14.96
C LEU A 345 -0.28 -25.86 14.62
N THR A 346 0.57 -25.85 15.64
CA THR A 346 2.02 -26.01 15.48
C THR A 346 2.40 -27.46 15.69
N ILE A 347 3.05 -28.07 14.70
CA ILE A 347 3.38 -29.49 14.62
C ILE A 347 4.89 -29.62 14.58
N THR A 348 5.48 -30.31 15.55
CA THR A 348 6.92 -30.66 15.53
C THR A 348 7.11 -31.92 14.69
N LEU A 349 8.03 -31.88 13.70
CA LEU A 349 8.31 -32.95 12.75
C LEU A 349 9.33 -33.98 13.27
#